data_91d890ed5ad715bb0d03f671625f083b
#
_entry.id   91d890ed5ad715bb0d03f671625f083b
#
_cell.length_a   1.000
_cell.length_b   1.000
_cell.length_c   1.000
_cell.angle_alpha   90.00
_cell.angle_beta   90.00
_cell.angle_gamma   90.00
#
_symmetry.space_group_name_H-M   'P 1'
#
loop_
_entity.id
_entity.type
_entity.pdbx_description
1 polymer ?
#
loop_
_entity_poly.entity_id
_entity_poly.type
_entity_poly.pdbx_seq_one_letter_code
_entity_poly.pdbx_strand_id
1 'polypeptide(L)'
;LQGGSLVCFIAKSNSAFEVDKSVSKILKQEKKDGFLNSKKIKKYLEKLTILKKNLDKKLDKIILKKENKLFAFGSSVSSTTFFTYFNLTKKVDLIIDDNPLKQGKYHACGNIPIYPSSYLEKLKNYYGIIFAWEHNSKIVKKFNKFISKNSGFIQLFPKVKIIDKNKN
;
A
#
# COMPACT_ATOMS: atom_id res chain seq x y z
N LEU A 1 4.99 9.28 -9.81
CA LEU A 1 5.43 7.91 -9.56
C LEU A 1 5.60 7.74 -8.04
N GLN A 2 4.77 6.97 -7.38
CA GLN A 2 4.86 6.59 -5.96
C GLN A 2 5.15 7.76 -4.97
N GLY A 3 4.49 8.89 -5.14
CA GLY A 3 4.69 10.06 -4.28
C GLY A 3 5.81 10.99 -4.70
N GLY A 4 6.42 10.75 -5.85
CA GLY A 4 7.52 11.53 -6.43
C GLY A 4 8.76 10.68 -6.68
N SER A 5 9.68 11.25 -7.43
CA SER A 5 10.99 10.64 -7.73
C SER A 5 12.07 11.71 -7.66
N LEU A 6 13.19 11.38 -7.04
CA LEU A 6 14.38 12.18 -7.05
C LEU A 6 15.37 11.59 -8.07
N VAL A 7 15.75 12.40 -9.05
CA VAL A 7 16.82 12.04 -10.01
C VAL A 7 18.05 12.87 -9.69
N CYS A 8 19.16 12.21 -9.40
CA CYS A 8 20.43 12.87 -9.08
C CYS A 8 21.43 12.64 -10.22
N PHE A 9 22.06 13.72 -10.67
CA PHE A 9 23.22 13.67 -11.55
C PHE A 9 24.48 13.89 -10.71
N ILE A 10 25.42 12.98 -10.80
CA ILE A 10 26.64 12.99 -10.01
C ILE A 10 27.83 13.12 -10.96
N ALA A 11 28.72 14.04 -10.67
CA ALA A 11 29.95 14.27 -11.44
C ALA A 11 31.17 14.29 -10.52
N LYS A 12 32.35 14.07 -11.10
CA LYS A 12 33.64 14.20 -10.37
C LYS A 12 33.85 15.65 -9.95
N SER A 13 34.54 15.88 -8.83
CA SER A 13 34.81 17.22 -8.28
C SER A 13 35.56 18.15 -9.23
N ASN A 14 36.38 17.59 -10.16
CA ASN A 14 37.13 18.30 -11.18
C ASN A 14 36.40 18.39 -12.55
N SER A 15 35.10 18.06 -12.60
CA SER A 15 34.35 18.19 -13.83
C SER A 15 33.98 19.63 -14.14
N ALA A 16 33.72 19.91 -15.43
CA ALA A 16 33.25 21.22 -15.89
C ALA A 16 31.77 21.50 -15.54
N PHE A 17 31.04 20.55 -14.92
CA PHE A 17 29.66 20.71 -14.57
C PHE A 17 29.50 21.47 -13.23
N GLU A 18 28.76 22.54 -13.28
CA GLU A 18 28.40 23.29 -12.06
C GLU A 18 27.28 22.61 -11.30
N VAL A 19 27.27 22.80 -9.97
CA VAL A 19 26.18 22.29 -9.11
C VAL A 19 24.94 23.12 -9.34
N ASP A 20 23.88 22.50 -9.82
CA ASP A 20 22.60 23.16 -10.08
C ASP A 20 21.95 23.67 -8.79
N LYS A 21 21.24 24.81 -8.88
CA LYS A 21 20.55 25.44 -7.77
C LYS A 21 19.45 24.56 -7.14
N SER A 22 18.94 23.56 -7.87
CA SER A 22 17.96 22.59 -7.34
C SER A 22 18.51 21.82 -6.15
N VAL A 23 19.82 21.52 -6.12
CA VAL A 23 20.47 20.80 -5.02
C VAL A 23 20.31 21.61 -3.71
N SER A 24 20.72 22.88 -3.72
CA SER A 24 20.60 23.74 -2.53
C SER A 24 19.13 23.98 -2.12
N LYS A 25 18.23 24.05 -3.09
CA LYS A 25 16.79 24.22 -2.84
C LYS A 25 16.21 22.97 -2.15
N ILE A 26 16.53 21.77 -2.62
CA ILE A 26 16.09 20.51 -2.02
C ILE A 26 16.65 20.37 -0.61
N LEU A 27 17.94 20.59 -0.40
CA LEU A 27 18.58 20.50 0.92
C LEU A 27 17.95 21.47 1.94
N LYS A 28 17.66 22.71 1.52
CA LYS A 28 16.96 23.69 2.37
C LYS A 28 15.54 23.19 2.72
N GLN A 29 14.83 22.61 1.75
CA GLN A 29 13.48 22.07 1.97
C GLN A 29 13.51 20.89 2.95
N GLU A 30 14.42 19.93 2.76
CA GLU A 30 14.57 18.78 3.65
C GLU A 30 14.90 19.19 5.09
N LYS A 31 15.80 20.18 5.24
CA LYS A 31 16.09 20.76 6.56
C LYS A 31 14.86 21.40 7.19
N LYS A 32 14.09 22.18 6.43
CA LYS A 32 12.82 22.80 6.88
C LYS A 32 11.79 21.75 7.26
N ASP A 33 11.65 20.69 6.46
CA ASP A 33 10.73 19.57 6.70
C ASP A 33 11.20 18.71 7.86
N GLY A 34 12.47 18.83 8.28
CA GLY A 34 13.03 18.18 9.45
C GLY A 34 13.27 16.68 9.24
N PHE A 35 13.63 16.25 8.04
CA PHE A 35 14.00 14.85 7.75
C PHE A 35 15.21 14.37 8.56
N LEU A 36 16.08 15.27 8.99
CA LEU A 36 17.21 14.97 9.87
C LEU A 36 16.88 15.10 11.37
N ASN A 37 15.62 15.39 11.71
CA ASN A 37 15.19 15.55 13.09
C ASN A 37 14.70 14.23 13.67
N SER A 38 15.48 13.63 14.55
CA SER A 38 15.16 12.33 15.17
C SER A 38 13.80 12.30 15.90
N LYS A 39 13.39 13.42 16.53
CA LYS A 39 12.07 13.52 17.18
C LYS A 39 10.93 13.46 16.16
N LYS A 40 11.07 14.09 14.99
CA LYS A 40 10.06 13.99 13.91
C LYS A 40 9.99 12.59 13.34
N ILE A 41 11.14 11.95 13.11
CA ILE A 41 11.19 10.56 12.62
C ILE A 41 10.54 9.63 13.64
N LYS A 42 10.85 9.76 14.93
CA LYS A 42 10.24 8.97 16.00
C LYS A 42 8.71 9.12 16.00
N LYS A 43 8.20 10.35 15.93
CA LYS A 43 6.75 10.63 15.84
C LYS A 43 6.10 10.01 14.61
N TYR A 44 6.82 9.95 13.49
CA TYR A 44 6.33 9.27 12.29
C TYR A 44 6.23 7.75 12.48
N LEU A 45 7.25 7.14 13.08
CA LEU A 45 7.24 5.70 13.40
C LEU A 45 6.13 5.33 14.39
N GLU A 46 5.87 6.19 15.37
CA GLU A 46 4.75 6.03 16.31
C GLU A 46 3.39 6.01 15.57
N LYS A 47 3.20 6.92 14.59
CA LYS A 47 2.00 6.93 13.75
C LYS A 47 1.84 5.64 12.94
N LEU A 48 2.93 5.09 12.38
CA LEU A 48 2.90 3.81 11.67
C LEU A 48 2.53 2.66 12.61
N THR A 49 3.05 2.65 13.84
CA THR A 49 2.70 1.66 14.85
C THR A 49 1.22 1.72 15.22
N ILE A 50 0.66 2.91 15.38
CA ILE A 50 -0.77 3.11 15.62
C ILE A 50 -1.60 2.63 14.41
N LEU A 51 -1.15 2.93 13.20
CA LEU A 51 -1.79 2.48 11.97
C LEU A 51 -1.85 0.94 11.91
N LYS A 52 -0.72 0.27 12.23
CA LYS A 52 -0.65 -1.19 12.29
C LYS A 52 -1.64 -1.77 13.30
N LYS A 53 -1.64 -1.27 14.53
CA LYS A 53 -2.59 -1.69 15.58
C LYS A 53 -4.05 -1.50 15.14
N ASN A 54 -4.36 -0.40 14.46
CA ASN A 54 -5.71 -0.13 13.94
C ASN A 54 -6.09 -1.08 12.80
N LEU A 55 -5.13 -1.44 11.96
CA LEU A 55 -5.35 -2.43 10.91
C LEU A 55 -5.63 -3.80 11.54
N ASP A 56 -4.77 -4.28 12.44
CA ASP A 56 -4.94 -5.58 13.10
C ASP A 56 -6.33 -5.69 13.75
N LYS A 57 -6.73 -4.70 14.55
CA LYS A 57 -8.08 -4.66 15.15
C LYS A 57 -9.23 -4.77 14.15
N LYS A 58 -9.07 -4.19 12.95
CA LYS A 58 -10.10 -4.23 11.91
C LYS A 58 -10.08 -5.56 11.17
N LEU A 59 -8.89 -6.10 10.89
CA LEU A 59 -8.73 -7.41 10.26
C LEU A 59 -9.29 -8.51 11.16
N ASP A 60 -9.00 -8.49 12.46
CA ASP A 60 -9.51 -9.46 13.41
C ASP A 60 -11.05 -9.48 13.40
N LYS A 61 -11.70 -8.31 13.37
CA LYS A 61 -13.17 -8.20 13.25
C LYS A 61 -13.72 -8.78 11.95
N ILE A 62 -12.96 -8.71 10.86
CA ILE A 62 -13.35 -9.27 9.56
C ILE A 62 -13.17 -10.79 9.57
N ILE A 63 -12.01 -11.27 10.04
CA ILE A 63 -11.62 -12.68 10.04
C ILE A 63 -12.42 -13.49 11.07
N LEU A 64 -12.84 -12.90 12.19
CA LEU A 64 -13.72 -13.54 13.17
C LEU A 64 -15.02 -14.07 12.56
N LYS A 65 -15.50 -13.47 11.48
CA LYS A 65 -16.53 -14.08 10.65
C LYS A 65 -15.86 -15.15 9.78
N LYS A 66 -15.88 -16.40 10.20
CA LYS A 66 -15.17 -17.54 9.58
C LYS A 66 -15.28 -17.66 8.04
N GLU A 67 -16.30 -17.05 7.44
CA GLU A 67 -16.51 -17.04 5.99
C GLU A 67 -15.74 -15.93 5.26
N ASN A 68 -15.24 -14.91 5.98
CA ASN A 68 -14.56 -13.79 5.36
C ASN A 68 -13.09 -14.11 5.09
N LYS A 69 -12.63 -13.74 3.91
CA LYS A 69 -11.26 -13.91 3.44
C LYS A 69 -10.64 -12.57 3.04
N LEU A 70 -9.33 -12.55 2.92
CA LEU A 70 -8.59 -11.34 2.55
C LEU A 70 -7.86 -11.52 1.23
N PHE A 71 -7.85 -10.46 0.43
CA PHE A 71 -6.92 -10.34 -0.68
C PHE A 71 -6.16 -9.00 -0.61
N ALA A 72 -5.03 -8.92 -1.30
CA ALA A 72 -4.33 -7.66 -1.52
C ALA A 72 -4.58 -7.15 -2.93
N PHE A 73 -4.75 -5.83 -3.10
CA PHE A 73 -4.85 -5.20 -4.42
C PHE A 73 -3.53 -4.48 -4.72
N GLY A 74 -2.80 -4.99 -5.70
CA GLY A 74 -1.50 -4.52 -6.16
C GLY A 74 -0.33 -5.37 -5.65
N SER A 75 0.47 -5.89 -6.60
CA SER A 75 1.70 -6.66 -6.38
C SER A 75 2.90 -5.84 -6.85
N SER A 76 3.14 -4.71 -6.22
CA SER A 76 4.32 -3.87 -6.49
C SER A 76 5.52 -4.30 -5.63
N VAL A 77 6.72 -3.78 -5.95
CA VAL A 77 7.89 -3.99 -5.09
C VAL A 77 7.62 -3.55 -3.66
N SER A 78 6.93 -2.42 -3.46
CA SER A 78 6.55 -1.94 -2.14
C SER A 78 5.53 -2.84 -1.41
N SER A 79 4.80 -3.71 -2.11
CA SER A 79 3.88 -4.65 -1.45
C SER A 79 4.62 -5.63 -0.54
N THR A 80 5.86 -6.01 -0.86
CA THR A 80 6.71 -6.83 0.02
C THR A 80 6.90 -6.16 1.39
N THR A 81 7.18 -4.85 1.41
CA THR A 81 7.28 -4.07 2.64
C THR A 81 5.96 -4.07 3.43
N PHE A 82 4.82 -3.91 2.74
CA PHE A 82 3.51 -3.96 3.39
C PHE A 82 3.22 -5.34 3.99
N PHE A 83 3.46 -6.41 3.24
CA PHE A 83 3.27 -7.77 3.73
C PHE A 83 4.08 -8.04 5.00
N THR A 84 5.36 -7.65 4.99
CA THR A 84 6.26 -7.84 6.13
C THR A 84 5.88 -6.96 7.31
N TYR A 85 5.75 -5.65 7.09
CA TYR A 85 5.51 -4.70 8.16
C TYR A 85 4.17 -4.94 8.87
N PHE A 86 3.11 -5.24 8.12
CA PHE A 86 1.77 -5.47 8.66
C PHE A 86 1.48 -6.94 9.00
N ASN A 87 2.45 -7.85 8.87
CA ASN A 87 2.30 -9.29 9.15
C ASN A 87 1.12 -9.93 8.38
N LEU A 88 1.02 -9.64 7.07
CA LEU A 88 -0.12 -10.03 6.25
C LEU A 88 0.07 -11.36 5.50
N THR A 89 1.29 -11.89 5.45
CA THR A 89 1.66 -13.06 4.64
C THR A 89 0.77 -14.28 4.90
N LYS A 90 0.39 -14.51 6.16
CA LYS A 90 -0.48 -15.64 6.55
C LYS A 90 -1.97 -15.28 6.61
N LYS A 91 -2.32 -14.02 6.34
CA LYS A 91 -3.70 -13.52 6.43
C LYS A 91 -4.35 -13.31 5.06
N VAL A 92 -3.53 -13.16 4.01
CA VAL A 92 -3.98 -12.85 2.65
C VAL A 92 -3.94 -14.10 1.79
N ASP A 93 -5.07 -14.46 1.19
CA ASP A 93 -5.23 -15.69 0.40
C ASP A 93 -4.75 -15.54 -1.04
N LEU A 94 -4.89 -14.34 -1.61
CA LEU A 94 -4.52 -14.05 -3.00
C LEU A 94 -4.25 -12.55 -3.21
N ILE A 95 -3.65 -12.25 -4.37
CA ILE A 95 -3.39 -10.86 -4.80
C ILE A 95 -4.10 -10.62 -6.13
N ILE A 96 -4.67 -9.43 -6.27
CA ILE A 96 -5.21 -8.92 -7.53
C ILE A 96 -4.24 -7.88 -8.10
N ASP A 97 -3.79 -8.09 -9.33
CA ASP A 97 -2.91 -7.15 -10.04
C ASP A 97 -3.26 -7.13 -11.54
N ASP A 98 -3.44 -5.93 -12.11
CA ASP A 98 -3.81 -5.76 -13.51
C ASP A 98 -2.61 -5.89 -14.48
N ASN A 99 -1.38 -6.05 -13.97
CA ASN A 99 -0.20 -6.27 -14.81
C ASN A 99 -0.16 -7.73 -15.31
N PRO A 100 -0.33 -7.98 -16.64
CA PRO A 100 -0.37 -9.33 -17.18
C PRO A 100 0.93 -10.11 -16.96
N LEU A 101 2.07 -9.43 -16.82
CA LEU A 101 3.35 -10.09 -16.56
C LEU A 101 3.45 -10.74 -15.16
N LYS A 102 2.54 -10.39 -14.26
CA LYS A 102 2.51 -10.94 -12.89
C LYS A 102 1.41 -11.98 -12.71
N GLN A 103 0.37 -11.94 -13.52
CA GLN A 103 -0.76 -12.85 -13.43
C GLN A 103 -0.35 -14.30 -13.64
N GLY A 104 -0.94 -15.22 -12.88
CA GLY A 104 -0.60 -16.64 -12.88
C GLY A 104 0.72 -16.97 -12.17
N LYS A 105 1.37 -15.99 -11.56
CA LYS A 105 2.59 -16.15 -10.76
C LYS A 105 2.29 -16.02 -9.27
N TYR A 106 3.33 -16.18 -8.46
CA TYR A 106 3.26 -16.07 -7.01
C TYR A 106 4.05 -14.87 -6.52
N HIS A 107 3.56 -14.24 -5.46
CA HIS A 107 4.26 -13.17 -4.78
C HIS A 107 5.38 -13.72 -3.88
N ALA A 108 6.52 -13.05 -3.85
CA ALA A 108 7.73 -13.49 -3.12
C ALA A 108 7.52 -13.65 -1.60
N CYS A 109 6.54 -12.94 -1.01
CA CYS A 109 6.26 -13.01 0.42
C CYS A 109 5.29 -14.14 0.79
N GLY A 110 5.54 -15.39 0.39
CA GLY A 110 4.75 -16.52 0.92
C GLY A 110 3.92 -17.28 -0.10
N ASN A 111 4.34 -17.31 -1.36
CA ASN A 111 3.68 -18.06 -2.43
C ASN A 111 2.20 -17.71 -2.63
N ILE A 112 1.85 -16.43 -2.44
CA ILE A 112 0.48 -15.95 -2.59
C ILE A 112 0.18 -15.78 -4.09
N PRO A 113 -0.85 -16.46 -4.64
CA PRO A 113 -1.14 -16.42 -6.08
C PRO A 113 -1.65 -15.04 -6.53
N ILE A 114 -1.30 -14.65 -7.75
CA ILE A 114 -1.66 -13.37 -8.35
C ILE A 114 -2.67 -13.59 -9.48
N TYR A 115 -3.82 -12.95 -9.38
CA TYR A 115 -4.92 -13.03 -10.34
C TYR A 115 -5.23 -11.67 -10.98
N PRO A 116 -5.83 -11.66 -12.20
CA PRO A 116 -6.34 -10.43 -12.81
C PRO A 116 -7.55 -9.87 -12.06
N SER A 117 -7.86 -8.60 -12.26
CA SER A 117 -9.00 -7.95 -11.61
C SER A 117 -10.37 -8.55 -12.00
N SER A 118 -10.49 -9.21 -13.14
CA SER A 118 -11.68 -9.99 -13.52
C SER A 118 -11.99 -11.13 -12.52
N TYR A 119 -10.99 -11.59 -11.78
CA TYR A 119 -11.17 -12.62 -10.76
C TYR A 119 -12.04 -12.14 -9.58
N LEU A 120 -12.16 -10.81 -9.36
CA LEU A 120 -13.04 -10.26 -8.32
C LEU A 120 -14.49 -10.69 -8.45
N GLU A 121 -14.98 -10.96 -9.67
CA GLU A 121 -16.34 -11.43 -9.92
C GLU A 121 -16.62 -12.81 -9.30
N LYS A 122 -15.57 -13.60 -9.08
CA LYS A 122 -15.63 -14.93 -8.47
C LYS A 122 -15.53 -14.89 -6.94
N LEU A 123 -15.15 -13.76 -6.36
CA LEU A 123 -14.91 -13.63 -4.92
C LEU A 123 -16.21 -13.28 -4.19
N LYS A 124 -16.53 -14.10 -3.18
CA LYS A 124 -17.62 -13.83 -2.23
C LYS A 124 -17.02 -13.78 -0.81
N ASN A 125 -17.52 -12.87 0.01
CA ASN A 125 -17.05 -12.67 1.39
C ASN A 125 -15.54 -12.31 1.48
N TYR A 126 -15.04 -11.50 0.55
CA TYR A 126 -13.66 -11.05 0.53
C TYR A 126 -13.52 -9.57 0.82
N TYR A 127 -12.46 -9.22 1.58
CA TYR A 127 -12.04 -7.85 1.78
C TYR A 127 -10.65 -7.62 1.21
N GLY A 128 -10.53 -6.62 0.32
CA GLY A 128 -9.29 -6.29 -0.38
C GLY A 128 -8.49 -5.19 0.29
N ILE A 129 -7.29 -5.46 0.74
CA ILE A 129 -6.37 -4.45 1.24
C ILE A 129 -5.71 -3.76 0.05
N ILE A 130 -5.94 -2.44 -0.11
CA ILE A 130 -5.39 -1.69 -1.23
C ILE A 130 -3.96 -1.25 -0.91
N PHE A 131 -2.96 -1.91 -1.54
CA PHE A 131 -1.56 -1.52 -1.46
C PHE A 131 -1.20 -0.39 -2.43
N ALA A 132 -1.92 -0.28 -3.54
CA ALA A 132 -1.82 0.84 -4.47
C ALA A 132 -2.54 2.09 -3.89
N TRP A 133 -2.14 2.53 -2.71
CA TRP A 133 -2.82 3.52 -1.87
C TRP A 133 -3.06 4.87 -2.56
N GLU A 134 -2.19 5.30 -3.47
CA GLU A 134 -2.35 6.51 -4.28
C GLU A 134 -3.55 6.42 -5.23
N HIS A 135 -3.99 5.21 -5.55
CA HIS A 135 -5.09 4.92 -6.46
C HIS A 135 -6.36 4.46 -5.74
N ASN A 136 -6.43 4.57 -4.41
CA ASN A 136 -7.56 4.09 -3.61
C ASN A 136 -8.93 4.48 -4.21
N SER A 137 -9.15 5.77 -4.45
CA SER A 137 -10.44 6.27 -4.95
C SER A 137 -10.78 5.73 -6.33
N LYS A 138 -9.78 5.61 -7.22
CA LYS A 138 -9.96 5.05 -8.57
C LYS A 138 -10.30 3.57 -8.51
N ILE A 139 -9.61 2.80 -7.65
CA ILE A 139 -9.84 1.36 -7.47
C ILE A 139 -11.25 1.13 -6.92
N VAL A 140 -11.62 1.81 -5.84
CA VAL A 140 -12.94 1.69 -5.21
C VAL A 140 -14.06 2.06 -6.20
N LYS A 141 -13.90 3.13 -6.99
CA LYS A 141 -14.86 3.54 -8.01
C LYS A 141 -14.96 2.51 -9.14
N LYS A 142 -13.83 2.03 -9.66
CA LYS A 142 -13.77 1.04 -10.76
C LYS A 142 -14.46 -0.27 -10.36
N PHE A 143 -14.26 -0.72 -9.13
CA PHE A 143 -14.77 -2.01 -8.63
C PHE A 143 -15.92 -1.86 -7.63
N ASN A 144 -16.71 -0.83 -7.75
CA ASN A 144 -17.80 -0.55 -6.82
C ASN A 144 -18.86 -1.69 -6.79
N LYS A 145 -19.06 -2.42 -7.91
CA LYS A 145 -19.95 -3.58 -7.99
C LYS A 145 -19.53 -4.74 -7.07
N PHE A 146 -18.23 -4.85 -6.77
CA PHE A 146 -17.69 -5.82 -5.82
C PHE A 146 -18.09 -5.49 -4.38
N ILE A 147 -18.38 -4.23 -4.07
CA ILE A 147 -18.70 -3.77 -2.71
C ILE A 147 -20.11 -4.23 -2.32
N SER A 148 -20.19 -5.02 -1.26
CA SER A 148 -21.46 -5.57 -0.73
C SER A 148 -21.48 -5.49 0.81
N LYS A 149 -22.45 -6.16 1.45
CA LYS A 149 -22.47 -6.31 2.91
C LYS A 149 -21.31 -7.15 3.45
N ASN A 150 -20.83 -8.12 2.64
CA ASN A 150 -19.78 -9.08 3.05
C ASN A 150 -18.53 -8.99 2.18
N SER A 151 -18.40 -7.97 1.36
CA SER A 151 -17.24 -7.75 0.50
C SER A 151 -16.95 -6.27 0.38
N GLY A 152 -15.67 -5.91 0.32
CA GLY A 152 -15.30 -4.51 0.21
C GLY A 152 -13.79 -4.31 0.16
N PHE A 153 -13.39 -3.08 0.41
CA PHE A 153 -11.98 -2.70 0.40
C PHE A 153 -11.54 -2.16 1.75
N ILE A 154 -10.25 -2.33 2.03
CA ILE A 154 -9.58 -1.78 3.20
C ILE A 154 -8.51 -0.80 2.69
N GLN A 155 -8.76 0.46 2.90
CA GLN A 155 -7.79 1.52 2.68
C GLN A 155 -6.83 1.58 3.86
N LEU A 156 -5.51 1.68 3.61
CA LEU A 156 -4.50 1.80 4.65
C LEU A 156 -4.21 3.26 5.02
N PHE A 157 -3.96 4.12 4.03
CA PHE A 157 -3.51 5.48 4.22
C PHE A 157 -4.56 6.53 3.80
N PRO A 158 -4.59 7.70 4.46
CA PRO A 158 -3.81 8.14 5.62
C PRO A 158 -4.26 7.51 6.95
N LYS A 159 -5.40 6.83 6.96
CA LYS A 159 -5.95 6.07 8.08
C LYS A 159 -6.66 4.80 7.59
N VAL A 160 -6.66 3.76 8.41
CA VAL A 160 -7.35 2.52 8.07
C VAL A 160 -8.85 2.75 8.02
N LYS A 161 -9.45 2.51 6.83
CA LYS A 161 -10.89 2.63 6.58
C LYS A 161 -11.39 1.38 5.87
N ILE A 162 -12.50 0.80 6.36
CA ILE A 162 -13.23 -0.25 5.65
C ILE A 162 -14.28 0.43 4.78
N ILE A 163 -14.39 -0.01 3.54
CA ILE A 163 -15.32 0.49 2.53
C ILE A 163 -16.18 -0.70 2.11
N ASP A 164 -17.37 -0.80 2.69
CA ASP A 164 -18.38 -1.81 2.41
C ASP A 164 -19.80 -1.17 2.50
N LYS A 165 -20.85 -1.95 2.21
CA LYS A 165 -22.24 -1.47 2.31
C LYS A 165 -22.80 -1.48 3.73
N ASN A 166 -22.03 -1.85 4.74
CA ASN A 166 -22.49 -1.82 6.14
C ASN A 166 -22.26 -0.47 6.84
N LYS A 167 -21.62 0.47 6.14
CA LYS A 167 -21.37 1.82 6.66
C LYS A 167 -21.83 2.84 5.63
N ASN A 168 -23.05 3.22 5.73
CA ASN A 168 -23.51 4.57 5.46
C ASN A 168 -23.68 5.31 6.79
#